data_2fe0883dfcb022b950ca69d28104ee72
#
_entry.id   2fe0883dfcb022b950ca69d28104ee72
#
_cell.length_a   1.000
_cell.length_b   1.000
_cell.length_c   1.000
_cell.angle_alpha   90.00
_cell.angle_beta   90.00
_cell.angle_gamma   90.00
#
_symmetry.space_group_name_H-M   'P 1'
#
loop_
_entity.id
_entity.type
_entity.pdbx_description
1 polymer ?
#
loop_
_entity_poly.entity_id
_entity_poly.type
_entity_poly.pdbx_seq_one_letter_code
_entity_poly.pdbx_strand_id
1 'polypeptide(L)'
;MQIPLLTPQKDPMGAAIADYFANGKASKLRVFSSMFDEDEIPVKQLFRNFTEMPALEQEALRMSEGRILDVGAGSGCHSLALQEMGKTVKAIDISPLSVEVMLKRGVKDACLENFFNEQFSGSFDTILMLMNGSGIVGKIANLPIFFHTLKRLLAPGGCVWMDSSDLRYLFEDEDGNLDIDIDDDYYGEVDFRMQYKNIRGNRFDWLYLDFQTLSLHAANNGFKAEKIREGEHFDYLAKISRI
;
A
#
# COMPACT_ATOMS: atom_id res chain seq x y z
N MET A 1 -2.84 10.69 -12.97
CA MET A 1 -3.74 10.29 -11.89
C MET A 1 -3.70 11.35 -10.80
N GLN A 2 -4.82 11.95 -10.44
CA GLN A 2 -4.87 12.93 -9.34
C GLN A 2 -5.65 12.30 -8.17
N ILE A 3 -4.94 11.78 -7.19
CA ILE A 3 -5.53 11.37 -5.92
C ILE A 3 -5.46 12.59 -5.00
N PRO A 4 -6.59 13.18 -4.58
CA PRO A 4 -6.56 14.34 -3.70
C PRO A 4 -6.10 13.95 -2.30
N LEU A 5 -5.46 14.86 -1.60
CA LEU A 5 -5.25 14.74 -0.16
C LEU A 5 -6.61 14.68 0.55
N LEU A 6 -6.70 13.86 1.59
CA LEU A 6 -7.95 13.70 2.33
C LEU A 6 -8.21 14.91 3.23
N THR A 7 -9.49 15.14 3.51
CA THR A 7 -9.90 16.04 4.58
C THR A 7 -10.36 15.21 5.79
N PRO A 8 -10.25 15.69 7.04
CA PRO A 8 -10.67 14.91 8.22
C PRO A 8 -12.11 14.39 8.14
N GLN A 9 -13.00 15.11 7.44
CA GLN A 9 -14.41 14.73 7.25
C GLN A 9 -14.61 13.58 6.23
N LYS A 10 -13.56 13.26 5.45
CA LYS A 10 -13.55 12.21 4.41
C LYS A 10 -12.45 11.19 4.63
N ASP A 11 -11.92 11.12 5.84
CA ASP A 11 -10.80 10.27 6.25
C ASP A 11 -11.20 9.28 7.36
N PRO A 12 -11.99 8.25 7.04
CA PRO A 12 -12.42 7.27 8.04
C PRO A 12 -11.26 6.44 8.60
N MET A 13 -10.25 6.10 7.79
CA MET A 13 -9.08 5.35 8.26
C MET A 13 -8.23 6.19 9.22
N GLY A 14 -7.90 7.42 8.85
CA GLY A 14 -7.15 8.33 9.72
C GLY A 14 -7.89 8.62 11.03
N ALA A 15 -9.22 8.75 11.00
CA ALA A 15 -10.02 8.93 12.20
C ALA A 15 -9.98 7.69 13.11
N ALA A 16 -10.02 6.48 12.55
CA ALA A 16 -9.89 5.23 13.30
C ALA A 16 -8.49 5.09 13.91
N ILE A 17 -7.44 5.43 13.17
CA ILE A 17 -6.05 5.48 13.63
C ILE A 17 -5.92 6.47 14.80
N ALA A 18 -6.47 7.70 14.66
CA ALA A 18 -6.40 8.72 15.69
C ALA A 18 -7.13 8.29 16.99
N ASP A 19 -8.32 7.69 16.86
CA ASP A 19 -9.05 7.16 18.01
C ASP A 19 -8.29 6.03 18.71
N TYR A 20 -7.73 5.11 17.95
CA TYR A 20 -6.94 4.00 18.51
C TYR A 20 -5.71 4.51 19.24
N PHE A 21 -5.00 5.44 18.65
CA PHE A 21 -3.83 6.06 19.28
C PHE A 21 -4.17 6.76 20.59
N ALA A 22 -5.29 7.49 20.63
CA ALA A 22 -5.69 8.24 21.82
C ALA A 22 -6.25 7.36 22.95
N ASN A 23 -6.92 6.27 22.63
CA ASN A 23 -7.75 5.52 23.58
C ASN A 23 -7.34 4.04 23.74
N GLY A 24 -6.36 3.54 22.98
CA GLY A 24 -5.99 2.11 22.92
C GLY A 24 -7.06 1.21 22.29
N LYS A 25 -8.11 1.79 21.74
CA LYS A 25 -9.22 1.10 21.07
C LYS A 25 -9.89 1.99 20.03
N ALA A 26 -10.46 1.38 19.00
CA ALA A 26 -11.26 2.03 17.99
C ALA A 26 -12.60 1.30 17.80
N SER A 27 -13.58 1.99 17.25
CA SER A 27 -14.79 1.35 16.72
C SER A 27 -14.45 0.58 15.44
N LYS A 28 -15.42 -0.15 14.88
CA LYS A 28 -15.27 -0.86 13.62
C LYS A 28 -14.95 0.11 12.48
N LEU A 29 -13.83 -0.14 11.78
CA LEU A 29 -13.52 0.48 10.50
C LEU A 29 -14.09 -0.43 9.41
N ARG A 30 -15.27 -0.08 8.91
CA ARG A 30 -16.02 -0.88 7.95
C ARG A 30 -15.56 -0.60 6.53
N VAL A 31 -15.46 -1.66 5.73
CA VAL A 31 -15.08 -1.61 4.32
C VAL A 31 -16.23 -2.15 3.47
N PHE A 32 -16.59 -1.43 2.44
CA PHE A 32 -17.63 -1.79 1.49
C PHE A 32 -17.05 -1.88 0.09
N SER A 33 -17.45 -2.87 -0.67
CA SER A 33 -17.13 -3.07 -2.07
C SER A 33 -18.41 -3.31 -2.86
N SER A 34 -18.36 -3.15 -4.19
CA SER A 34 -19.42 -3.64 -5.06
C SER A 34 -19.27 -5.13 -5.38
N MET A 35 -18.09 -5.70 -5.13
CA MET A 35 -17.74 -7.08 -5.50
C MET A 35 -17.75 -8.04 -4.31
N PHE A 36 -17.61 -7.55 -3.08
CA PHE A 36 -17.46 -8.36 -1.88
C PHE A 36 -18.43 -7.94 -0.78
N ASP A 37 -18.71 -8.86 0.12
CA ASP A 37 -19.45 -8.57 1.34
C ASP A 37 -18.74 -7.51 2.19
N GLU A 38 -19.50 -6.87 3.09
CA GLU A 38 -18.96 -5.92 4.05
C GLU A 38 -17.90 -6.59 4.94
N ASP A 39 -16.74 -5.94 5.04
CA ASP A 39 -15.63 -6.39 5.86
C ASP A 39 -15.19 -5.30 6.86
N GLU A 40 -14.28 -5.65 7.76
CA GLU A 40 -13.75 -4.80 8.82
C GLU A 40 -12.22 -4.84 8.85
N ILE A 41 -11.58 -3.66 8.82
CA ILE A 41 -10.14 -3.56 9.07
C ILE A 41 -9.91 -3.48 10.60
N PRO A 42 -9.24 -4.48 11.21
CA PRO A 42 -8.86 -4.42 12.61
C PRO A 42 -7.80 -3.33 12.84
N VAL A 43 -8.21 -2.16 13.35
CA VAL A 43 -7.34 -0.98 13.49
C VAL A 43 -6.06 -1.28 14.30
N LYS A 44 -6.13 -2.21 15.25
CA LYS A 44 -4.96 -2.69 16.01
C LYS A 44 -3.83 -3.18 15.09
N GLN A 45 -4.14 -3.81 13.97
CA GLN A 45 -3.14 -4.31 13.02
C GLN A 45 -2.28 -3.20 12.42
N LEU A 46 -2.80 -1.97 12.33
CA LEU A 46 -2.06 -0.82 11.86
C LEU A 46 -1.00 -0.33 12.85
N PHE A 47 -1.01 -0.85 14.10
CA PHE A 47 -0.11 -0.45 15.19
C PHE A 47 0.89 -1.54 15.59
N ARG A 48 1.01 -2.59 14.78
CA ARG A 48 1.93 -3.71 14.99
C ARG A 48 3.37 -3.23 15.21
N ASN A 49 4.09 -3.91 16.07
CA ASN A 49 5.55 -3.84 16.11
C ASN A 49 6.15 -4.82 15.09
N PHE A 50 7.46 -4.75 14.87
CA PHE A 50 8.15 -5.57 13.87
C PHE A 50 7.89 -7.07 14.01
N THR A 51 7.84 -7.61 15.23
CA THR A 51 7.68 -9.06 15.47
C THR A 51 6.24 -9.56 15.26
N GLU A 52 5.28 -8.63 15.24
CA GLU A 52 3.86 -8.91 14.98
C GLU A 52 3.49 -8.80 13.48
N MET A 53 4.41 -8.30 12.65
CA MET A 53 4.19 -8.16 11.21
C MET A 53 4.27 -9.53 10.51
N PRO A 54 3.52 -9.73 9.40
CA PRO A 54 3.69 -10.89 8.53
C PRO A 54 5.14 -11.03 8.02
N ALA A 55 5.51 -12.26 7.67
CA ALA A 55 6.88 -12.56 7.22
C ALA A 55 7.30 -11.76 5.99
N LEU A 56 6.36 -11.47 5.06
CA LEU A 56 6.62 -10.65 3.87
C LEU A 56 7.04 -9.22 4.25
N GLU A 57 6.30 -8.59 5.18
CA GLU A 57 6.61 -7.24 5.66
C GLU A 57 7.95 -7.22 6.39
N GLN A 58 8.19 -8.18 7.31
CA GLN A 58 9.46 -8.28 8.02
C GLN A 58 10.65 -8.42 7.08
N GLU A 59 10.52 -9.20 6.02
CA GLU A 59 11.57 -9.39 5.02
C GLU A 59 11.84 -8.11 4.24
N ALA A 60 10.81 -7.43 3.75
CA ALA A 60 10.91 -6.14 3.09
C ALA A 60 11.63 -5.09 3.96
N LEU A 61 11.28 -5.01 5.25
CA LEU A 61 11.92 -4.09 6.18
C LEU A 61 13.40 -4.40 6.42
N ARG A 62 13.78 -5.68 6.56
CA ARG A 62 15.18 -6.10 6.71
C ARG A 62 16.01 -5.74 5.47
N MET A 63 15.45 -5.97 4.28
CA MET A 63 16.11 -5.76 3.00
C MET A 63 16.12 -4.30 2.53
N SER A 64 15.35 -3.43 3.16
CA SER A 64 15.33 -1.99 2.87
C SER A 64 16.65 -1.33 3.29
N GLU A 65 17.25 -0.54 2.41
CA GLU A 65 18.56 0.11 2.64
C GLU A 65 18.53 1.57 2.17
N GLY A 66 19.54 2.33 2.62
CA GLY A 66 19.76 3.72 2.23
C GLY A 66 18.64 4.65 2.70
N ARG A 67 18.26 5.61 1.86
CA ARG A 67 17.12 6.51 2.09
C ARG A 67 15.84 5.80 1.69
N ILE A 68 14.98 5.55 2.65
CA ILE A 68 13.75 4.79 2.46
C ILE A 68 12.56 5.76 2.37
N LEU A 69 11.67 5.54 1.40
CA LEU A 69 10.35 6.16 1.31
C LEU A 69 9.29 5.12 1.69
N ASP A 70 8.55 5.35 2.75
CA ASP A 70 7.40 4.54 3.18
C ASP A 70 6.11 5.20 2.65
N VAL A 71 5.45 4.56 1.70
CA VAL A 71 4.31 5.11 0.94
C VAL A 71 2.99 4.59 1.49
N GLY A 72 2.07 5.50 1.86
CA GLY A 72 0.81 5.13 2.50
C GLY A 72 1.04 4.62 3.92
N ALA A 73 1.91 5.30 4.67
CA ALA A 73 2.47 4.80 5.92
C ALA A 73 1.45 4.61 7.07
N GLY A 74 0.22 5.12 6.92
CA GLY A 74 -0.88 4.93 7.85
C GLY A 74 -0.55 5.40 9.28
N SER A 75 -0.48 4.47 10.23
CA SER A 75 -0.07 4.79 11.60
C SER A 75 1.45 4.89 11.78
N GLY A 76 2.26 4.56 10.77
CA GLY A 76 3.71 4.58 10.78
C GLY A 76 4.36 3.33 11.39
N CYS A 77 3.68 2.18 11.41
CA CYS A 77 4.24 0.97 12.02
C CYS A 77 5.55 0.52 11.34
N HIS A 78 5.61 0.51 10.00
CA HIS A 78 6.81 0.18 9.23
C HIS A 78 7.92 1.23 9.45
N SER A 79 7.56 2.52 9.35
CA SER A 79 8.50 3.62 9.57
C SER A 79 9.16 3.57 10.96
N LEU A 80 8.39 3.28 12.01
CA LEU A 80 8.93 3.12 13.37
C LEU A 80 9.86 1.91 13.49
N ALA A 81 9.45 0.76 12.92
CA ALA A 81 10.30 -0.42 12.91
C ALA A 81 11.63 -0.18 12.15
N LEU A 82 11.59 0.54 11.02
CA LEU A 82 12.80 0.94 10.29
C LEU A 82 13.70 1.88 11.12
N GLN A 83 13.11 2.83 11.83
CA GLN A 83 13.86 3.72 12.75
C GLN A 83 14.51 2.95 13.90
N GLU A 84 13.81 1.96 14.48
CA GLU A 84 14.36 1.07 15.52
C GLU A 84 15.54 0.23 15.01
N MET A 85 15.53 -0.14 13.70
CA MET A 85 16.66 -0.79 13.02
C MET A 85 17.80 0.19 12.67
N GLY A 86 17.70 1.47 13.05
CA GLY A 86 18.69 2.49 12.73
C GLY A 86 18.64 3.01 11.28
N LYS A 87 17.57 2.74 10.54
CA LYS A 87 17.41 3.14 9.14
C LYS A 87 16.83 4.55 9.01
N THR A 88 17.11 5.22 7.89
CA THR A 88 16.59 6.55 7.57
C THR A 88 15.35 6.39 6.70
N VAL A 89 14.20 6.81 7.20
CA VAL A 89 12.92 6.68 6.52
C VAL A 89 12.18 8.03 6.48
N LYS A 90 11.60 8.32 5.30
CA LYS A 90 10.59 9.34 5.10
C LYS A 90 9.25 8.65 4.90
N ALA A 91 8.26 8.99 5.71
CA ALA A 91 6.90 8.49 5.60
C ALA A 91 6.00 9.50 4.87
N ILE A 92 5.19 9.03 3.94
CA ILE A 92 4.16 9.86 3.30
C ILE A 92 2.79 9.20 3.40
N ASP A 93 1.77 10.02 3.57
CA ASP A 93 0.37 9.58 3.55
C ASP A 93 -0.52 10.73 3.05
N ILE A 94 -1.64 10.39 2.42
CA ILE A 94 -2.65 11.36 1.96
C ILE A 94 -3.62 11.78 3.08
N SER A 95 -3.58 11.11 4.23
CA SER A 95 -4.40 11.35 5.41
C SER A 95 -3.70 12.31 6.38
N PRO A 96 -4.25 13.51 6.62
CA PRO A 96 -3.68 14.42 7.62
C PRO A 96 -3.73 13.86 9.03
N LEU A 97 -4.76 13.05 9.37
CA LEU A 97 -4.89 12.42 10.67
C LEU A 97 -3.85 11.32 10.89
N SER A 98 -3.55 10.52 9.87
CA SER A 98 -2.47 9.53 9.91
C SER A 98 -1.11 10.21 10.13
N VAL A 99 -0.81 11.28 9.39
CA VAL A 99 0.44 12.04 9.55
C VAL A 99 0.58 12.60 10.95
N GLU A 100 -0.48 13.18 11.50
CA GLU A 100 -0.47 13.68 12.88
C GLU A 100 -0.15 12.58 13.89
N VAL A 101 -0.76 11.40 13.73
CA VAL A 101 -0.50 10.23 14.59
C VAL A 101 0.93 9.73 14.42
N MET A 102 1.44 9.61 13.20
CA MET A 102 2.83 9.23 12.94
C MET A 102 3.82 10.12 13.69
N LEU A 103 3.66 11.43 13.59
CA LEU A 103 4.52 12.39 14.29
C LEU A 103 4.42 12.24 15.82
N LYS A 104 3.22 12.07 16.36
CA LYS A 104 3.01 11.84 17.81
C LYS A 104 3.58 10.50 18.28
N ARG A 105 3.64 9.49 17.44
CA ARG A 105 4.28 8.20 17.72
C ARG A 105 5.81 8.24 17.62
N GLY A 106 6.38 9.31 17.08
CA GLY A 106 7.83 9.50 16.98
C GLY A 106 8.43 9.16 15.61
N VAL A 107 7.63 9.08 14.56
CA VAL A 107 8.17 9.06 13.18
C VAL A 107 8.83 10.42 12.92
N LYS A 108 10.14 10.40 12.61
CA LYS A 108 10.97 11.62 12.56
C LYS A 108 10.72 12.47 11.31
N ASP A 109 10.43 11.85 10.18
CA ASP A 109 10.18 12.52 8.90
C ASP A 109 8.89 11.95 8.29
N ALA A 110 7.74 12.54 8.67
CA ALA A 110 6.43 12.21 8.14
C ALA A 110 5.79 13.44 7.53
N CYS A 111 5.21 13.33 6.35
CA CYS A 111 4.53 14.45 5.70
C CYS A 111 3.24 14.03 4.97
N LEU A 112 2.32 14.99 4.90
CA LEU A 112 1.10 14.89 4.12
C LEU A 112 1.45 15.07 2.65
N GLU A 113 1.46 13.98 1.89
CA GLU A 113 1.87 14.00 0.50
C GLU A 113 1.21 12.87 -0.30
N ASN A 114 0.99 13.13 -1.58
CA ASN A 114 0.54 12.15 -2.54
C ASN A 114 1.73 11.63 -3.35
N PHE A 115 1.94 10.33 -3.35
CA PHE A 115 3.00 9.65 -4.11
C PHE A 115 3.03 10.05 -5.60
N PHE A 116 1.88 10.29 -6.21
CA PHE A 116 1.74 10.66 -7.62
C PHE A 116 1.84 12.17 -7.89
N ASN A 117 2.07 12.99 -6.86
CA ASN A 117 2.28 14.42 -7.05
C ASN A 117 3.57 14.67 -7.83
N GLU A 118 3.46 15.29 -9.00
CA GLU A 118 4.61 15.60 -9.87
C GLU A 118 5.61 16.58 -9.22
N GLN A 119 5.16 17.37 -8.26
CA GLN A 119 6.01 18.31 -7.51
C GLN A 119 6.72 17.63 -6.33
N PHE A 120 6.24 16.48 -5.88
CA PHE A 120 6.93 15.71 -4.86
C PHE A 120 8.23 15.17 -5.44
N SER A 121 9.35 15.52 -4.85
CA SER A 121 10.68 15.19 -5.31
C SER A 121 11.51 14.51 -4.23
N GLY A 122 12.47 13.74 -4.67
CA GLY A 122 13.39 13.02 -3.79
C GLY A 122 14.20 12.02 -4.60
N SER A 123 15.19 11.42 -3.93
CA SER A 123 15.96 10.32 -4.47
C SER A 123 16.08 9.27 -3.37
N PHE A 124 15.42 8.13 -3.55
CA PHE A 124 15.29 7.08 -2.55
C PHE A 124 15.97 5.81 -3.04
N ASP A 125 16.75 5.19 -2.17
CA ASP A 125 17.40 3.91 -2.45
C ASP A 125 16.39 2.76 -2.32
N THR A 126 15.41 2.92 -1.44
CA THR A 126 14.30 2.01 -1.26
C THR A 126 12.97 2.77 -1.26
N ILE A 127 11.99 2.28 -2.00
CA ILE A 127 10.57 2.66 -1.85
C ILE A 127 9.82 1.46 -1.30
N LEU A 128 9.11 1.67 -0.20
CA LEU A 128 8.36 0.64 0.50
C LEU A 128 6.87 0.86 0.27
N MET A 129 6.19 -0.17 -0.22
CA MET A 129 4.77 -0.17 -0.53
C MET A 129 4.17 -1.50 -0.03
N LEU A 130 3.74 -1.53 1.23
CA LEU A 130 3.31 -2.73 1.93
C LEU A 130 1.85 -2.67 2.37
N MET A 131 1.27 -3.81 2.74
CA MET A 131 -0.14 -4.06 3.01
C MET A 131 -0.99 -3.92 1.74
N ASN A 132 -0.68 -4.72 0.74
CA ASN A 132 -1.19 -4.64 -0.63
C ASN A 132 -0.85 -3.29 -1.28
N GLY A 133 0.46 -2.99 -1.31
CA GLY A 133 0.99 -1.71 -1.77
C GLY A 133 0.68 -1.39 -3.23
N SER A 134 0.41 -2.40 -4.07
CA SER A 134 -0.07 -2.20 -5.44
C SER A 134 -1.41 -1.46 -5.50
N GLY A 135 -2.20 -1.54 -4.43
CA GLY A 135 -3.55 -0.98 -4.37
C GLY A 135 -3.65 0.50 -4.67
N ILE A 136 -2.64 1.29 -4.27
CA ILE A 136 -2.65 2.74 -4.52
C ILE A 136 -2.64 3.12 -6.01
N VAL A 137 -2.31 2.19 -6.90
CA VAL A 137 -2.36 2.38 -8.35
C VAL A 137 -3.81 2.46 -8.84
N GLY A 138 -4.71 1.79 -8.15
CA GLY A 138 -6.15 1.76 -8.39
C GLY A 138 -6.55 0.87 -9.56
N LYS A 139 -6.03 1.13 -10.76
CA LYS A 139 -6.34 0.38 -11.99
C LYS A 139 -5.10 0.08 -12.82
N ILE A 140 -5.14 -1.01 -13.59
CA ILE A 140 -4.07 -1.39 -14.54
C ILE A 140 -3.72 -0.24 -15.49
N ALA A 141 -4.69 0.49 -15.97
CA ALA A 141 -4.50 1.64 -16.85
C ALA A 141 -3.59 2.73 -16.25
N ASN A 142 -3.42 2.77 -14.94
CA ASN A 142 -2.55 3.72 -14.23
C ASN A 142 -1.11 3.23 -14.05
N LEU A 143 -0.80 1.97 -14.35
CA LEU A 143 0.56 1.41 -14.18
C LEU A 143 1.65 2.22 -14.91
N PRO A 144 1.43 2.77 -16.13
CA PRO A 144 2.43 3.65 -16.76
C PRO A 144 2.75 4.89 -15.91
N ILE A 145 1.75 5.48 -15.24
CA ILE A 145 1.93 6.65 -14.35
C ILE A 145 2.70 6.21 -13.10
N PHE A 146 2.39 5.04 -12.53
CA PHE A 146 3.11 4.46 -11.42
C PHE A 146 4.61 4.28 -11.74
N PHE A 147 4.94 3.61 -12.84
CA PHE A 147 6.32 3.41 -13.25
C PHE A 147 7.04 4.72 -13.61
N HIS A 148 6.34 5.69 -14.18
CA HIS A 148 6.88 7.04 -14.38
C HIS A 148 7.26 7.68 -13.03
N THR A 149 6.40 7.57 -12.02
CA THR A 149 6.68 8.09 -10.68
C THR A 149 7.88 7.38 -10.05
N LEU A 150 7.98 6.06 -10.20
CA LEU A 150 9.16 5.30 -9.75
C LEU A 150 10.45 5.78 -10.43
N LYS A 151 10.43 6.01 -11.75
CA LYS A 151 11.58 6.57 -12.47
C LYS A 151 12.04 7.91 -11.91
N ARG A 152 11.12 8.72 -11.44
CA ARG A 152 11.42 10.05 -10.90
C ARG A 152 11.99 9.99 -9.48
N LEU A 153 11.52 9.05 -8.65
CA LEU A 153 11.81 8.99 -7.21
C LEU A 153 12.92 8.00 -6.83
N LEU A 154 13.16 6.92 -7.61
CA LEU A 154 14.20 5.96 -7.31
C LEU A 154 15.59 6.51 -7.66
N ALA A 155 16.51 6.37 -6.71
CA ALA A 155 17.94 6.56 -6.94
C ALA A 155 18.48 5.54 -7.97
N PRO A 156 19.62 5.85 -8.64
CA PRO A 156 20.32 4.85 -9.43
C PRO A 156 20.66 3.61 -8.58
N GLY A 157 20.26 2.43 -9.05
CA GLY A 157 20.44 1.17 -8.29
C GLY A 157 19.42 0.92 -7.18
N GLY A 158 18.50 1.85 -6.94
CA GLY A 158 17.43 1.70 -5.95
C GLY A 158 16.36 0.70 -6.38
N CYS A 159 15.55 0.25 -5.43
CA CYS A 159 14.46 -0.71 -5.66
C CYS A 159 13.18 -0.35 -4.89
N VAL A 160 12.09 -0.97 -5.31
CA VAL A 160 10.81 -0.96 -4.59
C VAL A 160 10.60 -2.33 -3.97
N TRP A 161 10.18 -2.36 -2.72
CA TRP A 161 9.58 -3.54 -2.08
C TRP A 161 8.08 -3.32 -2.05
N MET A 162 7.35 -4.15 -2.76
CA MET A 162 5.90 -4.07 -2.88
C MET A 162 5.29 -5.44 -2.69
N ASP A 163 4.26 -5.52 -1.86
CA ASP A 163 3.41 -6.70 -1.81
C ASP A 163 2.12 -6.51 -2.61
N SER A 164 1.56 -7.61 -3.03
CA SER A 164 0.22 -7.70 -3.62
C SER A 164 -0.32 -9.11 -3.43
N SER A 165 -1.60 -9.30 -3.75
CA SER A 165 -2.26 -10.60 -3.74
C SER A 165 -2.84 -10.91 -5.11
N ASP A 166 -2.82 -12.18 -5.48
CA ASP A 166 -3.52 -12.68 -6.65
C ASP A 166 -4.94 -13.08 -6.26
N LEU A 167 -5.94 -12.36 -6.73
CA LEU A 167 -7.35 -12.62 -6.42
C LEU A 167 -7.96 -13.71 -7.31
N ARG A 168 -7.19 -14.37 -8.18
CA ARG A 168 -7.69 -15.38 -9.11
C ARG A 168 -8.50 -16.47 -8.42
N TYR A 169 -8.12 -16.88 -7.21
CA TYR A 169 -8.80 -17.91 -6.43
C TYR A 169 -10.28 -17.59 -6.13
N LEU A 170 -10.69 -16.32 -6.20
CA LEU A 170 -12.09 -15.92 -6.02
C LEU A 170 -12.97 -16.21 -7.25
N PHE A 171 -12.34 -16.50 -8.39
CA PHE A 171 -12.96 -16.73 -9.68
C PHE A 171 -12.72 -18.18 -10.18
N GLU A 172 -12.14 -19.04 -9.37
CA GLU A 172 -11.95 -20.46 -9.67
C GLU A 172 -13.18 -21.25 -9.20
N ASP A 173 -13.72 -22.08 -10.11
CA ASP A 173 -14.74 -23.07 -9.77
C ASP A 173 -14.15 -24.29 -9.04
N GLU A 174 -15.00 -25.22 -8.60
CA GLU A 174 -14.57 -26.47 -7.92
C GLU A 174 -13.66 -27.37 -8.78
N ASP A 175 -13.68 -27.21 -10.09
CA ASP A 175 -12.84 -27.95 -11.05
C ASP A 175 -11.55 -27.18 -11.42
N GLY A 176 -11.34 -25.98 -10.86
CA GLY A 176 -10.17 -25.12 -11.11
C GLY A 176 -10.24 -24.32 -12.43
N ASN A 177 -11.43 -24.23 -13.06
CA ASN A 177 -11.61 -23.36 -14.20
C ASN A 177 -11.86 -21.94 -13.75
N LEU A 178 -11.32 -20.98 -14.52
CA LEU A 178 -11.51 -19.55 -14.25
C LEU A 178 -12.80 -19.05 -14.90
N ASP A 179 -13.72 -18.54 -14.10
CA ASP A 179 -14.92 -17.82 -14.56
C ASP A 179 -14.60 -16.30 -14.65
N ILE A 180 -13.70 -15.97 -15.57
CA ILE A 180 -13.29 -14.58 -15.85
C ILE A 180 -13.63 -14.31 -17.32
N ASP A 181 -14.51 -13.33 -17.58
CA ASP A 181 -14.78 -12.87 -18.93
C ASP A 181 -13.58 -12.04 -19.43
N ILE A 182 -13.09 -12.40 -20.63
CA ILE A 182 -11.92 -11.73 -21.26
C ILE A 182 -12.26 -10.28 -21.64
N ASP A 183 -13.52 -9.95 -21.80
CA ASP A 183 -14.01 -8.62 -22.16
C ASP A 183 -14.26 -7.73 -20.93
N ASP A 184 -14.18 -8.27 -19.71
CA ASP A 184 -14.33 -7.53 -18.46
C ASP A 184 -13.04 -6.81 -18.04
N ASP A 185 -13.19 -5.88 -17.09
CA ASP A 185 -12.05 -5.24 -16.40
C ASP A 185 -11.15 -6.32 -15.74
N TYR A 186 -9.89 -6.00 -15.54
CA TYR A 186 -8.97 -6.93 -14.88
C TYR A 186 -9.49 -7.33 -13.49
N TYR A 187 -9.56 -8.63 -13.22
CA TYR A 187 -10.18 -9.22 -12.02
C TYR A 187 -9.63 -8.71 -10.68
N GLY A 188 -8.44 -8.13 -10.67
CA GLY A 188 -7.84 -7.51 -9.50
C GLY A 188 -8.16 -6.03 -9.32
N GLU A 189 -8.98 -5.41 -10.17
CA GLU A 189 -9.48 -4.05 -10.00
C GLU A 189 -10.71 -4.05 -9.11
N VAL A 190 -10.56 -3.62 -7.86
CA VAL A 190 -11.62 -3.63 -6.85
C VAL A 190 -11.94 -2.20 -6.43
N ASP A 191 -13.21 -1.90 -6.22
CA ASP A 191 -13.61 -0.64 -5.62
C ASP A 191 -13.85 -0.79 -4.12
N PHE A 192 -13.44 0.20 -3.35
CA PHE A 192 -13.70 0.25 -1.93
C PHE A 192 -14.30 1.58 -1.48
N ARG A 193 -15.01 1.54 -0.39
CA ARG A 193 -15.41 2.69 0.41
C ARG A 193 -15.33 2.34 1.88
N MET A 194 -14.67 3.17 2.66
CA MET A 194 -14.54 2.98 4.10
C MET A 194 -15.52 3.86 4.88
N GLN A 195 -15.92 3.38 6.05
CA GLN A 195 -16.71 4.14 7.02
C GLN A 195 -16.22 3.88 8.43
N TYR A 196 -16.01 4.96 9.18
CA TYR A 196 -15.70 4.92 10.60
C TYR A 196 -16.66 5.80 11.38
N LYS A 197 -17.47 5.22 12.28
CA LYS A 197 -18.57 5.92 12.96
C LYS A 197 -19.46 6.64 11.92
N ASN A 198 -19.59 7.97 12.04
CA ASN A 198 -20.35 8.83 11.10
C ASN A 198 -19.49 9.40 9.94
N ILE A 199 -18.19 9.14 9.93
CA ILE A 199 -17.29 9.57 8.85
C ILE A 199 -17.36 8.55 7.72
N ARG A 200 -17.82 8.99 6.56
CA ARG A 200 -17.90 8.18 5.35
C ARG A 200 -16.94 8.74 4.30
N GLY A 201 -15.95 7.91 3.92
CA GLY A 201 -15.01 8.21 2.83
C GLY A 201 -15.66 8.23 1.45
N ASN A 202 -14.92 8.71 0.48
CA ASN A 202 -15.29 8.56 -0.92
C ASN A 202 -15.03 7.12 -1.39
N ARG A 203 -15.66 6.70 -2.51
CA ARG A 203 -15.30 5.48 -3.20
C ARG A 203 -13.94 5.67 -3.88
N PHE A 204 -13.10 4.63 -3.90
CA PHE A 204 -11.79 4.62 -4.54
C PHE A 204 -11.51 3.24 -5.12
N ASP A 205 -10.74 3.21 -6.21
CA ASP A 205 -10.27 1.98 -6.82
C ASP A 205 -9.03 1.49 -6.09
N TRP A 206 -8.87 0.16 -6.01
CA TRP A 206 -7.76 -0.53 -5.37
C TRP A 206 -7.31 -1.70 -6.22
N LEU A 207 -6.03 -1.76 -6.55
CA LEU A 207 -5.50 -2.75 -7.47
C LEU A 207 -4.80 -3.88 -6.72
N TYR A 208 -5.28 -5.09 -6.95
CA TYR A 208 -4.59 -6.34 -6.63
C TYR A 208 -3.94 -6.86 -7.89
N LEU A 209 -2.62 -7.09 -7.88
CA LEU A 209 -1.89 -7.55 -9.06
C LEU A 209 -1.41 -8.98 -8.86
N ASP A 210 -1.69 -9.87 -9.81
CA ASP A 210 -0.92 -11.09 -9.94
C ASP A 210 0.53 -10.78 -10.39
N PHE A 211 1.45 -11.68 -10.06
CA PHE A 211 2.88 -11.44 -10.34
C PHE A 211 3.21 -11.41 -11.84
N GLN A 212 2.48 -12.14 -12.69
CA GLN A 212 2.74 -12.17 -14.13
C GLN A 212 2.37 -10.82 -14.75
N THR A 213 1.21 -10.29 -14.39
CA THR A 213 0.75 -8.96 -14.82
C THR A 213 1.69 -7.87 -14.32
N LEU A 214 2.12 -7.91 -13.04
CA LEU A 214 3.13 -6.99 -12.53
C LEU A 214 4.42 -7.05 -13.35
N SER A 215 4.94 -8.25 -13.60
CA SER A 215 6.20 -8.47 -14.32
C SER A 215 6.15 -7.96 -15.76
N LEU A 216 5.03 -8.22 -16.46
CA LEU A 216 4.80 -7.73 -17.82
C LEU A 216 4.80 -6.20 -17.88
N HIS A 217 4.03 -5.56 -16.99
CA HIS A 217 3.94 -4.10 -16.96
C HIS A 217 5.25 -3.45 -16.51
N ALA A 218 5.99 -4.07 -15.58
CA ALA A 218 7.33 -3.62 -15.20
C ALA A 218 8.27 -3.61 -16.42
N ALA A 219 8.36 -4.73 -17.15
CA ALA A 219 9.21 -4.86 -18.33
C ALA A 219 8.86 -3.83 -19.41
N ASN A 220 7.58 -3.62 -19.70
CA ASN A 220 7.09 -2.64 -20.67
C ASN A 220 7.44 -1.19 -20.28
N ASN A 221 7.75 -0.94 -19.01
CA ASN A 221 8.10 0.39 -18.49
C ASN A 221 9.59 0.52 -18.11
N GLY A 222 10.46 -0.44 -18.48
CA GLY A 222 11.90 -0.40 -18.24
C GLY A 222 12.29 -0.77 -16.81
N PHE A 223 11.49 -1.63 -16.17
CA PHE A 223 11.75 -2.21 -14.87
C PHE A 223 11.75 -3.74 -14.94
N LYS A 224 12.39 -4.35 -13.98
CA LYS A 224 12.33 -5.79 -13.70
C LYS A 224 11.60 -6.00 -12.38
N ALA A 225 10.67 -6.96 -12.37
CA ALA A 225 10.06 -7.46 -11.12
C ALA A 225 10.62 -8.86 -10.82
N GLU A 226 10.95 -9.11 -9.55
CA GLU A 226 11.42 -10.38 -9.02
C GLU A 226 10.53 -10.76 -7.83
N LYS A 227 9.89 -11.94 -7.90
CA LYS A 227 9.14 -12.49 -6.77
C LYS A 227 10.15 -13.00 -5.74
N ILE A 228 10.16 -12.39 -4.57
CA ILE A 228 11.12 -12.68 -3.49
C ILE A 228 10.58 -13.75 -2.56
N ARG A 229 9.28 -13.64 -2.25
CA ARG A 229 8.60 -14.56 -1.35
C ARG A 229 7.13 -14.66 -1.69
N GLU A 230 6.56 -15.84 -1.48
CA GLU A 230 5.11 -16.05 -1.45
C GLU A 230 4.65 -16.10 0.01
N GLY A 231 3.49 -15.52 0.28
CA GLY A 231 2.83 -15.59 1.58
C GLY A 231 1.87 -16.78 1.67
N GLU A 232 1.03 -16.77 2.71
CA GLU A 232 0.15 -17.91 3.01
C GLU A 232 -1.20 -17.83 2.28
N HIS A 233 -1.57 -16.64 1.78
CA HIS A 233 -2.92 -16.35 1.23
C HIS A 233 -2.84 -15.70 -0.16
N PHE A 234 -2.15 -16.34 -1.11
CA PHE A 234 -1.99 -15.86 -2.50
C PHE A 234 -1.30 -14.49 -2.59
N ASP A 235 -0.74 -14.02 -1.49
CA ASP A 235 0.05 -12.81 -1.40
C ASP A 235 1.53 -13.10 -1.72
N TYR A 236 2.23 -12.08 -2.19
CA TYR A 236 3.65 -12.17 -2.51
C TYR A 236 4.37 -10.85 -2.26
N LEU A 237 5.67 -10.94 -1.99
CA LEU A 237 6.59 -9.79 -1.97
C LEU A 237 7.37 -9.76 -3.27
N ALA A 238 7.34 -8.63 -3.96
CA ALA A 238 8.12 -8.35 -5.14
C ALA A 238 9.19 -7.28 -4.89
N LYS A 239 10.36 -7.50 -5.50
CA LYS A 239 11.37 -6.48 -5.73
C LYS A 239 11.23 -5.92 -7.13
N ILE A 240 11.09 -4.60 -7.25
CA ILE A 240 11.03 -3.91 -8.55
C ILE A 240 12.26 -3.01 -8.67
N SER A 241 13.03 -3.15 -9.75
CA SER A 241 14.23 -2.35 -10.01
C SER A 241 14.32 -1.94 -11.47
N ARG A 242 15.06 -0.88 -11.75
CA ARG A 242 15.31 -0.48 -13.14
C ARG A 242 16.16 -1.53 -13.87
N ILE A 243 15.88 -1.70 -15.18
CA ILE A 243 16.71 -2.49 -16.10
C ILE A 243 17.92 -1.65 -16.54
#